data_f3f4e80070848c1f83ce9b4a3fd6e3e2
#
_entry.id   f3f4e80070848c1f83ce9b4a3fd6e3e2
#
_cell.length_a   1.000
_cell.length_b   1.000
_cell.length_c   1.000
_cell.angle_alpha   90.00
_cell.angle_beta   90.00
_cell.angle_gamma   90.00
#
_symmetry.space_group_name_H-M   'P 1'
#
loop_
_entity.id
_entity.type
_entity.pdbx_description
1 polymer ?
#
loop_
_entity_poly.entity_id
_entity_poly.type
_entity_poly.pdbx_seq_one_letter_code
_entity_poly.pdbx_strand_id
1 'polypeptide(L)'
;MSMMEKVKDFIGITDLEEDYEEEELVSEGTERNRNERMGTNTKRNNVIKVHSNTDMKVFICEPEKYEDCTKAVDEIKNRKVVVLNIEGMELEDQKQVFEFIKGAIYALEASIQKVSNGIFVLAPNNVQIDGRLSDRYERNYYYGK
;
A
#
# COMPACT_ATOMS: atom_id res chain seq x y z
N MET A 1 10.83 36.83 3.47
CA MET A 1 10.79 35.37 3.31
C MET A 1 10.82 35.02 1.85
N SER A 2 11.85 34.35 1.42
CA SER A 2 11.96 33.89 0.05
C SER A 2 10.97 32.73 -0.20
N MET A 3 10.51 32.55 -1.43
CA MET A 3 9.62 31.44 -1.79
C MET A 3 10.23 30.06 -1.44
N MET A 4 11.54 29.93 -1.40
CA MET A 4 12.28 28.73 -1.01
C MET A 4 12.09 28.36 0.44
N GLU A 5 11.99 29.32 1.36
CA GLU A 5 11.74 29.05 2.78
C GLU A 5 10.31 28.56 3.02
N LYS A 6 9.34 29.12 2.32
CA LYS A 6 7.95 28.65 2.39
C LYS A 6 7.77 27.24 1.85
N VAL A 7 8.52 26.85 0.84
CA VAL A 7 8.51 25.50 0.28
C VAL A 7 9.17 24.51 1.24
N LYS A 8 10.21 24.90 1.93
CA LYS A 8 10.86 24.06 2.95
C LYS A 8 9.92 23.73 4.10
N ASP A 9 9.19 24.72 4.60
CA ASP A 9 8.22 24.53 5.67
C ASP A 9 7.04 23.65 5.23
N PHE A 10 6.61 23.77 3.98
CA PHE A 10 5.51 22.98 3.43
C PHE A 10 5.88 21.52 3.17
N ILE A 11 7.12 21.24 2.75
CA ILE A 11 7.59 19.88 2.45
C ILE A 11 8.08 19.17 3.72
N GLY A 12 8.17 19.87 4.87
CA GLY A 12 8.64 19.29 6.12
C GLY A 12 10.12 18.90 6.10
N ILE A 13 10.90 19.50 5.16
CA ILE A 13 12.35 19.43 5.17
C ILE A 13 12.85 20.51 6.13
N THR A 14 12.59 20.34 7.41
CA THR A 14 13.38 20.96 8.44
C THR A 14 14.66 20.15 8.52
N ASP A 15 15.76 20.87 8.40
CA ASP A 15 17.12 20.41 8.54
C ASP A 15 17.25 19.09 9.31
N LEU A 16 17.31 18.00 8.58
CA LEU A 16 18.01 16.82 9.03
C LEU A 16 19.50 17.06 8.76
N GLU A 17 20.00 18.13 9.37
CA GLU A 17 21.41 18.22 9.64
C GLU A 17 21.68 17.24 10.76
N GLU A 18 22.25 16.12 10.35
CA GLU A 18 23.30 15.44 11.06
C GLU A 18 22.95 14.87 12.43
N ASP A 19 22.64 13.62 12.44
CA ASP A 19 23.28 12.70 13.37
C ASP A 19 23.42 11.33 12.69
N TYR A 20 24.34 11.28 11.73
CA TYR A 20 25.01 10.02 11.46
C TYR A 20 26.11 9.89 12.52
N GLU A 21 25.74 9.49 13.73
CA GLU A 21 26.72 8.87 14.61
C GLU A 21 27.14 7.57 13.93
N GLU A 22 28.28 7.63 13.27
CA GLU A 22 29.06 6.46 12.93
C GLU A 22 29.35 5.73 14.24
N GLU A 23 28.55 4.75 14.58
CA GLU A 23 29.02 3.74 15.51
C GLU A 23 30.14 2.95 14.80
N GLU A 24 31.35 3.43 14.99
CA GLU A 24 32.56 2.65 14.80
C GLU A 24 32.42 1.37 15.61
N LEU A 25 32.10 0.28 14.92
CA LEU A 25 32.32 -1.05 15.48
C LEU A 25 33.82 -1.27 15.63
N VAL A 26 34.31 -0.87 16.77
CA VAL A 26 35.64 -1.25 17.21
C VAL A 26 35.65 -2.76 17.42
N SER A 27 36.15 -3.46 16.43
CA SER A 27 36.51 -4.85 16.58
C SER A 27 37.81 -4.91 17.38
N GLU A 28 37.75 -5.00 18.69
CA GLU A 28 38.88 -5.46 19.48
C GLU A 28 38.97 -6.96 19.39
N GLY A 29 40.00 -7.38 18.65
CA GLY A 29 40.45 -8.73 18.66
C GLY A 29 41.02 -9.12 20.01
N THR A 30 40.51 -10.19 20.58
CA THR A 30 41.24 -10.91 21.60
C THR A 30 41.50 -12.35 21.12
N GLU A 31 42.72 -12.55 20.74
CA GLU A 31 43.28 -13.90 20.47
C GLU A 31 43.26 -14.75 21.74
N ARG A 32 43.20 -16.07 21.44
CA ARG A 32 43.63 -17.20 22.22
C ARG A 32 42.65 -17.87 23.17
N ASN A 33 42.03 -18.93 22.68
CA ASN A 33 42.39 -20.22 23.27
C ASN A 33 42.06 -21.39 22.33
N ARG A 34 43.12 -22.10 22.02
CA ARG A 34 43.12 -23.42 21.38
C ARG A 34 42.51 -24.42 22.36
N ASN A 35 41.46 -25.07 21.99
CA ASN A 35 41.23 -26.44 22.39
C ASN A 35 40.36 -27.14 21.36
N GLU A 36 41.00 -28.05 20.70
CA GLU A 36 40.41 -29.06 19.84
C GLU A 36 39.42 -29.90 20.63
N ARG A 37 38.19 -29.98 20.15
CA ARG A 37 37.37 -31.18 20.30
C ARG A 37 36.45 -31.31 19.12
N MET A 38 36.64 -32.36 18.38
CA MET A 38 35.74 -32.96 17.41
C MET A 38 34.32 -32.97 17.96
N GLY A 39 33.38 -32.40 17.26
CA GLY A 39 31.96 -32.44 17.56
C GLY A 39 31.14 -32.13 16.33
N THR A 40 30.76 -33.17 15.66
CA THR A 40 29.66 -33.35 14.71
C THR A 40 28.95 -32.07 14.23
N ASN A 41 29.17 -31.79 12.99
CA ASN A 41 28.55 -30.77 12.16
C ASN A 41 27.04 -31.07 12.00
N THR A 42 26.25 -30.68 12.98
CA THR A 42 24.81 -30.64 12.82
C THR A 42 24.46 -29.28 12.25
N LYS A 43 24.37 -29.19 10.93
CA LYS A 43 23.71 -28.06 10.27
C LYS A 43 22.30 -27.96 10.84
N ARG A 44 22.12 -27.10 11.83
CA ARG A 44 20.81 -26.67 12.23
C ARG A 44 20.27 -25.84 11.07
N ASN A 45 19.48 -26.46 10.22
CA ASN A 45 18.61 -25.73 9.31
C ASN A 45 17.63 -24.95 10.19
N ASN A 46 17.95 -23.69 10.46
CA ASN A 46 16.98 -22.77 10.99
C ASN A 46 15.91 -22.56 9.89
N VAL A 47 14.93 -23.43 9.88
CA VAL A 47 13.71 -23.21 9.11
C VAL A 47 12.99 -22.07 9.84
N ILE A 48 13.22 -20.87 9.36
CA ILE A 48 12.38 -19.74 9.74
C ILE A 48 11.00 -20.04 9.16
N LYS A 49 10.12 -20.56 10.00
CA LYS A 49 8.70 -20.61 9.67
C LYS A 49 8.21 -19.15 9.62
N VAL A 50 8.26 -18.57 8.45
CA VAL A 50 7.52 -17.35 8.18
C VAL A 50 6.05 -17.76 8.21
N HIS A 51 5.42 -17.58 9.37
CA HIS A 51 3.97 -17.58 9.42
C HIS A 51 3.49 -16.33 8.68
N SER A 52 3.33 -16.44 7.39
CA SER A 52 2.50 -15.52 6.65
C SER A 52 1.06 -15.82 7.07
N ASN A 53 0.60 -15.18 8.13
CA ASN A 53 -0.84 -15.05 8.37
C ASN A 53 -1.37 -14.18 7.22
N THR A 54 -1.67 -14.83 6.11
CA THR A 54 -2.35 -14.24 4.97
C THR A 54 -3.85 -14.30 5.22
N ASP A 55 -4.30 -13.78 6.36
CA ASP A 55 -5.71 -13.52 6.54
C ASP A 55 -6.08 -12.38 5.59
N MET A 56 -6.61 -12.76 4.43
CA MET A 56 -7.12 -11.79 3.48
C MET A 56 -8.33 -11.10 4.10
N LYS A 57 -8.24 -9.80 4.30
CA LYS A 57 -9.32 -8.97 4.82
C LYS A 57 -9.94 -8.16 3.69
N VAL A 58 -11.25 -8.11 3.69
CA VAL A 58 -12.03 -7.26 2.78
C VAL A 58 -12.61 -6.10 3.60
N PHE A 59 -12.41 -4.90 3.13
CA PHE A 59 -12.97 -3.69 3.71
C PHE A 59 -14.04 -3.11 2.78
N ILE A 60 -15.21 -2.80 3.32
CA ILE A 60 -16.27 -2.15 2.55
C ILE A 60 -16.23 -0.67 2.90
N CYS A 61 -16.09 0.18 1.87
CA CYS A 61 -16.04 1.62 1.98
C CYS A 61 -17.21 2.24 1.22
N GLU A 62 -18.02 2.99 1.94
CA GLU A 62 -19.12 3.77 1.40
C GLU A 62 -18.94 5.24 1.85
N PRO A 63 -18.17 6.04 1.10
CA PRO A 63 -17.89 7.41 1.47
C PRO A 63 -19.12 8.29 1.24
N GLU A 64 -19.42 9.15 2.21
CA GLU A 64 -20.46 10.18 2.06
C GLU A 64 -19.90 11.46 1.43
N LYS A 65 -18.61 11.70 1.62
CA LYS A 65 -17.89 12.88 1.14
C LYS A 65 -16.58 12.46 0.48
N TYR A 66 -16.07 13.36 -0.35
CA TYR A 66 -14.79 13.16 -1.01
C TYR A 66 -13.65 12.81 -0.04
N GLU A 67 -13.59 13.48 1.10
CA GLU A 67 -12.53 13.28 2.10
C GLU A 67 -12.52 11.86 2.68
N ASP A 68 -13.67 11.21 2.73
CA ASP A 68 -13.77 9.84 3.26
C ASP A 68 -13.10 8.79 2.36
N CYS A 69 -12.86 9.10 1.08
CA CYS A 69 -12.25 8.16 0.15
C CYS A 69 -10.77 7.86 0.47
N THR A 70 -10.11 8.70 1.26
CA THR A 70 -8.75 8.43 1.76
C THR A 70 -8.67 7.16 2.58
N LYS A 71 -9.75 6.81 3.29
CA LYS A 71 -9.84 5.56 4.06
C LYS A 71 -9.68 4.33 3.17
N ALA A 72 -10.27 4.36 1.97
CA ALA A 72 -10.13 3.27 1.01
C ALA A 72 -8.65 3.08 0.60
N VAL A 73 -7.94 4.17 0.35
CA VAL A 73 -6.52 4.13 0.00
C VAL A 73 -5.66 3.60 1.16
N ASP A 74 -5.95 4.03 2.38
CA ASP A 74 -5.23 3.57 3.56
C ASP A 74 -5.41 2.06 3.78
N GLU A 75 -6.61 1.53 3.51
CA GLU A 75 -6.87 0.10 3.62
C GLU A 75 -6.17 -0.71 2.53
N ILE A 76 -6.01 -0.16 1.33
CA ILE A 76 -5.18 -0.79 0.27
C ILE A 76 -3.71 -0.81 0.69
N LYS A 77 -3.20 0.27 1.27
CA LYS A 77 -1.84 0.32 1.84
C LYS A 77 -1.65 -0.73 2.94
N ASN A 78 -2.69 -1.03 3.69
CA ASN A 78 -2.72 -2.10 4.69
C ASN A 78 -2.94 -3.50 4.09
N ARG A 79 -2.83 -3.63 2.76
CA ARG A 79 -2.97 -4.88 2.01
C ARG A 79 -4.33 -5.55 2.11
N LYS A 80 -5.36 -4.75 2.29
CA LYS A 80 -6.75 -5.22 2.27
C LYS A 80 -7.35 -5.00 0.88
N VAL A 81 -8.26 -5.88 0.51
CA VAL A 81 -9.16 -5.66 -0.63
C VAL A 81 -10.24 -4.69 -0.20
N VAL A 82 -10.53 -3.70 -1.01
CA VAL A 82 -11.56 -2.70 -0.72
C VAL A 82 -12.70 -2.82 -1.73
N VAL A 83 -13.91 -2.92 -1.23
CA VAL A 83 -15.14 -2.74 -2.03
C VAL A 83 -15.59 -1.29 -1.84
N LEU A 84 -15.43 -0.49 -2.88
CA LEU A 84 -15.78 0.93 -2.85
C LEU A 84 -17.16 1.12 -3.49
N ASN A 85 -18.12 1.61 -2.72
CA ASN A 85 -19.44 1.97 -3.19
C ASN A 85 -19.64 3.49 -3.14
N ILE A 86 -19.77 4.12 -4.30
CA ILE A 86 -19.99 5.55 -4.45
C ILE A 86 -21.34 5.88 -5.11
N GLU A 87 -22.25 4.90 -5.19
CA GLU A 87 -23.56 5.09 -5.83
C GLU A 87 -24.39 6.20 -5.15
N GLY A 88 -24.27 6.33 -3.83
CA GLY A 88 -25.01 7.33 -3.04
C GLY A 88 -24.51 8.76 -3.18
N MET A 89 -23.38 8.99 -3.84
CA MET A 89 -22.78 10.31 -4.03
C MET A 89 -23.32 11.00 -5.28
N GLU A 90 -23.24 12.32 -5.30
CA GLU A 90 -23.52 13.09 -6.51
C GLU A 90 -22.49 12.82 -7.62
N LEU A 91 -22.90 12.94 -8.87
CA LEU A 91 -22.06 12.60 -10.02
C LEU A 91 -20.72 13.34 -10.06
N GLU A 92 -20.70 14.59 -9.63
CA GLU A 92 -19.45 15.37 -9.59
C GLU A 92 -18.50 14.82 -8.54
N ASP A 93 -19.01 14.47 -7.37
CA ASP A 93 -18.22 13.86 -6.30
C ASP A 93 -17.74 12.45 -6.68
N GLN A 94 -18.60 11.67 -7.35
CA GLN A 94 -18.21 10.36 -7.89
C GLN A 94 -17.02 10.47 -8.84
N LYS A 95 -17.00 11.45 -9.72
CA LYS A 95 -15.89 11.69 -10.65
C LYS A 95 -14.61 12.06 -9.92
N GLN A 96 -14.69 12.96 -8.95
CA GLN A 96 -13.54 13.39 -8.16
C GLN A 96 -12.95 12.22 -7.36
N VAL A 97 -13.80 11.45 -6.69
CA VAL A 97 -13.38 10.24 -5.96
C VAL A 97 -12.72 9.24 -6.91
N PHE A 98 -13.33 9.00 -8.07
CA PHE A 98 -12.79 8.05 -9.04
C PHE A 98 -11.41 8.47 -9.56
N GLU A 99 -11.23 9.74 -9.92
CA GLU A 99 -9.92 10.24 -10.36
C GLU A 99 -8.86 10.18 -9.26
N PHE A 100 -9.21 10.48 -8.03
CA PHE A 100 -8.32 10.33 -6.89
C PHE A 100 -7.91 8.86 -6.68
N ILE A 101 -8.88 7.96 -6.67
CA ILE A 101 -8.65 6.52 -6.50
C ILE A 101 -7.79 5.97 -7.65
N LYS A 102 -8.04 6.36 -8.89
CA LYS A 102 -7.19 5.97 -10.03
C LYS A 102 -5.72 6.33 -9.83
N GLY A 103 -5.47 7.55 -9.38
CA GLY A 103 -4.12 8.01 -9.09
C GLY A 103 -3.45 7.21 -7.97
N ALA A 104 -4.19 6.95 -6.89
CA ALA A 104 -3.71 6.13 -5.77
C ALA A 104 -3.44 4.68 -6.17
N ILE A 105 -4.32 4.07 -6.94
CA ILE A 105 -4.17 2.70 -7.48
C ILE A 105 -2.89 2.60 -8.32
N TYR A 106 -2.66 3.56 -9.18
CA TYR A 106 -1.44 3.60 -9.99
C TYR A 106 -0.18 3.69 -9.12
N ALA A 107 -0.17 4.59 -8.16
CA ALA A 107 0.98 4.81 -7.27
C ALA A 107 1.27 3.61 -6.35
N LEU A 108 0.26 2.88 -5.95
CA LEU A 108 0.38 1.69 -5.08
C LEU A 108 0.56 0.38 -5.85
N GLU A 109 0.64 0.42 -7.17
CA GLU A 109 0.68 -0.77 -8.04
C GLU A 109 -0.48 -1.73 -7.74
N ALA A 110 -1.61 -1.18 -7.35
CA ALA A 110 -2.84 -1.90 -7.06
C ALA A 110 -3.67 -2.09 -8.33
N SER A 111 -4.78 -2.78 -8.22
CA SER A 111 -5.72 -2.98 -9.32
C SER A 111 -7.13 -2.50 -8.96
N ILE A 112 -7.87 -2.08 -9.97
CA ILE A 112 -9.26 -1.65 -9.84
C ILE A 112 -10.12 -2.40 -10.85
N GLN A 113 -11.24 -2.93 -10.38
CA GLN A 113 -12.24 -3.58 -11.21
C GLN A 113 -13.61 -2.99 -10.94
N LYS A 114 -14.25 -2.47 -11.97
CA LYS A 114 -15.65 -2.04 -11.88
C LYS A 114 -16.57 -3.26 -11.81
N VAL A 115 -17.43 -3.31 -10.82
CA VAL A 115 -18.41 -4.39 -10.63
C VAL A 115 -19.79 -3.96 -11.11
N SER A 116 -20.17 -2.74 -10.81
CA SER A 116 -21.44 -2.12 -11.16
C SER A 116 -21.27 -0.60 -11.30
N ASN A 117 -22.32 0.10 -11.67
CA ASN A 117 -22.28 1.56 -11.64
C ASN A 117 -22.02 2.02 -10.20
N GLY A 118 -20.95 2.77 -10.00
CA GLY A 118 -20.58 3.29 -8.68
C GLY A 118 -20.01 2.26 -7.72
N ILE A 119 -19.83 0.98 -8.10
CA ILE A 119 -19.21 -0.04 -7.24
C ILE A 119 -17.94 -0.58 -7.90
N PHE A 120 -16.85 -0.52 -7.14
CA PHE A 120 -15.52 -0.94 -7.57
C PHE A 120 -14.88 -1.87 -6.54
N VAL A 121 -14.12 -2.84 -7.01
CA VAL A 121 -13.23 -3.66 -6.19
C VAL A 121 -11.82 -3.15 -6.43
N LEU A 122 -11.15 -2.82 -5.34
CA LEU A 122 -9.77 -2.35 -5.31
C LEU A 122 -8.93 -3.43 -4.63
N ALA A 123 -7.91 -3.91 -5.29
CA ALA A 123 -7.05 -4.94 -4.74
C ALA A 123 -5.59 -4.47 -4.67
N PRO A 124 -4.91 -4.70 -3.54
CA PRO A 124 -3.49 -4.42 -3.42
C PRO A 124 -2.67 -5.35 -4.33
N ASN A 125 -1.42 -5.05 -4.55
CA ASN A 125 -0.54 -5.77 -5.47
C ASN A 125 -0.31 -7.26 -5.13
N ASN A 126 -0.60 -7.66 -3.89
CA ASN A 126 -0.51 -9.06 -3.45
C ASN A 126 -1.78 -9.89 -3.70
N VAL A 127 -2.84 -9.26 -4.23
CA VAL A 127 -4.12 -9.91 -4.54
C VAL A 127 -4.45 -9.71 -6.01
N GLN A 128 -4.73 -10.80 -6.70
CA GLN A 128 -5.16 -10.78 -8.09
C GLN A 128 -6.68 -10.86 -8.16
N ILE A 129 -7.26 -10.01 -9.01
CA ILE A 129 -8.69 -10.07 -9.33
C ILE A 129 -8.83 -10.85 -10.62
N ASP A 130 -9.49 -12.01 -10.56
CA ASP A 130 -9.82 -12.83 -11.70
C ASP A 130 -11.32 -12.78 -11.99
N GLY A 131 -11.67 -12.88 -13.25
CA GLY A 131 -13.04 -12.89 -13.70
C GLY A 131 -13.32 -11.82 -14.75
N ARG A 132 -14.42 -12.00 -15.45
CA ARG A 132 -14.93 -11.04 -16.43
C ARG A 132 -16.38 -10.72 -16.11
N LEU A 133 -16.68 -9.46 -16.01
CA LEU A 133 -18.07 -9.01 -16.08
C LEU A 133 -18.50 -9.07 -17.57
N SER A 134 -19.71 -9.55 -17.80
CA SER A 134 -20.24 -9.56 -19.15
C SER A 134 -20.32 -8.12 -19.69
N ASP A 135 -19.97 -7.93 -20.95
CA ASP A 135 -19.89 -6.64 -21.69
C ASP A 135 -21.19 -5.80 -21.69
N ARG A 136 -22.24 -6.28 -21.00
CA ARG A 136 -23.50 -5.55 -20.88
C ARG A 136 -23.36 -4.20 -20.19
N TYR A 137 -22.35 -4.06 -19.32
CA TYR A 137 -22.13 -2.81 -18.58
C TYR A 137 -21.19 -1.84 -19.29
N GLU A 138 -20.31 -2.32 -20.17
CA GLU A 138 -19.43 -1.43 -20.93
C GLU A 138 -20.17 -0.66 -22.01
N ARG A 139 -21.20 -1.24 -22.61
CA ARG A 139 -21.97 -0.59 -23.68
C ARG A 139 -22.75 0.64 -23.25
N ASN A 140 -23.18 0.71 -21.98
CA ASN A 140 -23.92 1.86 -21.47
C ASN A 140 -23.03 3.07 -21.13
N TYR A 141 -21.73 2.88 -21.04
CA TYR A 141 -20.84 3.99 -20.68
C TYR A 141 -20.41 4.84 -21.89
N TYR A 142 -20.45 4.26 -23.09
CA TYR A 142 -20.06 4.96 -24.32
C TYR A 142 -21.22 5.67 -25.03
N TYR A 143 -22.47 5.39 -24.66
CA TYR A 143 -23.65 5.96 -25.30
C TYR A 143 -24.56 6.75 -24.36
N GLY A 144 -24.08 7.13 -23.20
CA GLY A 144 -24.79 8.06 -22.34
C GLY A 144 -24.69 9.49 -22.89
N LYS A 145 -25.58 9.82 -23.76
CA LYS A 145 -25.88 11.24 -24.05
C LYS A 145 -26.83 11.78 -22.99
#